data_a23e08486640219d2fcd22be9e04ccbb
#
_entry.id   a23e08486640219d2fcd22be9e04ccbb
#
_cell.length_a   1.000
_cell.length_b   1.000
_cell.length_c   1.000
_cell.angle_alpha   90.00
_cell.angle_beta   90.00
_cell.angle_gamma   90.00
#
_symmetry.space_group_name_H-M   'P 1'
#
loop_
_entity.id
_entity.type
_entity.pdbx_description
1 polymer ?
#
loop_
_entity_poly.entity_id
_entity_poly.type
_entity_poly.pdbx_seq_one_letter_code
_entity_poly.pdbx_strand_id
1 'polypeptide(L)'
;MKATVKWADGAMFVGESGSGHSVVMDGPEDLGGRNMGPRPMEMLLLGTGGCASYDVLSMLRKSRQQVVDCRVEVEAERADAVPAVFTRIAMHFVVTGVGLKESQVKRAVELSAEK
;
A
#
# COMPACT_ATOMS: atom_id res chain seq x y z
N MET A 1 7.77 14.53 7.96
CA MET A 1 6.98 14.41 6.71
C MET A 1 5.68 15.18 6.84
N LYS A 2 5.21 15.77 5.78
CA LYS A 2 3.97 16.56 5.76
C LYS A 2 3.10 16.16 4.57
N ALA A 3 1.80 16.28 4.76
CA ALA A 3 0.82 16.14 3.69
C ALA A 3 -0.35 17.07 3.96
N THR A 4 -1.04 17.50 2.91
CA THR A 4 -2.23 18.33 3.00
C THR A 4 -3.35 17.63 2.26
N VAL A 5 -4.53 17.61 2.86
CA VAL A 5 -5.72 17.03 2.24
C VAL A 5 -6.79 18.11 2.19
N LYS A 6 -7.30 18.39 1.00
CA LYS A 6 -8.33 19.41 0.77
C LYS A 6 -9.59 18.79 0.20
N TRP A 7 -10.72 19.22 0.71
CA TRP A 7 -12.01 18.88 0.13
C TRP A 7 -12.17 19.60 -1.21
N ALA A 8 -12.50 18.83 -2.25
CA ALA A 8 -12.71 19.39 -3.59
C ALA A 8 -14.19 19.57 -3.90
N ASP A 9 -14.98 18.50 -3.79
CA ASP A 9 -16.40 18.52 -4.10
C ASP A 9 -17.04 17.19 -3.66
N GLY A 10 -18.30 17.20 -3.25
CA GLY A 10 -18.99 15.97 -2.83
C GLY A 10 -18.19 15.18 -1.79
N ALA A 11 -17.80 13.97 -2.16
CA ALA A 11 -16.96 13.11 -1.32
C ALA A 11 -15.49 13.12 -1.76
N MET A 12 -15.13 13.98 -2.72
CA MET A 12 -13.80 14.02 -3.29
C MET A 12 -12.85 14.88 -2.46
N PHE A 13 -11.66 14.35 -2.20
CA PHE A 13 -10.57 15.07 -1.58
C PHE A 13 -9.32 14.95 -2.43
N VAL A 14 -8.49 15.97 -2.41
CA VAL A 14 -7.19 15.95 -3.08
C VAL A 14 -6.11 15.97 -2.01
N GLY A 15 -5.29 14.94 -2.01
CA GLY A 15 -4.13 14.84 -1.14
C GLY A 15 -2.89 15.36 -1.84
N GLU A 16 -2.05 16.07 -1.10
CA GLU A 16 -0.80 16.60 -1.63
C GLU A 16 0.34 16.22 -0.70
N SER A 17 1.31 15.50 -1.23
CA SER A 17 2.45 15.05 -0.44
C SER A 17 3.50 16.15 -0.34
N GLY A 18 4.33 16.09 0.71
CA GLY A 18 5.46 16.99 0.86
C GLY A 18 6.48 16.88 -0.27
N SER A 19 6.47 15.79 -1.02
CA SER A 19 7.35 15.60 -2.17
C SER A 19 6.81 16.22 -3.46
N GLY A 20 5.65 16.88 -3.42
CA GLY A 20 5.10 17.61 -4.56
C GLY A 20 4.19 16.79 -5.48
N HIS A 21 3.60 15.73 -4.98
CA HIS A 21 2.69 14.89 -5.76
C HIS A 21 1.27 14.98 -5.21
N SER A 22 0.30 14.91 -6.12
CA SER A 22 -1.12 14.97 -5.76
C SER A 22 -1.82 13.66 -6.06
N VAL A 23 -2.77 13.31 -5.20
CA VAL A 23 -3.60 12.12 -5.34
C VAL A 23 -5.06 12.51 -5.11
N VAL A 24 -5.94 12.03 -5.98
CA VAL A 24 -7.38 12.22 -5.82
C VAL A 24 -7.96 11.01 -5.08
N MET A 25 -8.72 11.29 -4.03
CA MET A 25 -9.48 10.27 -3.29
C MET A 25 -10.95 10.59 -3.42
N ASP A 26 -11.77 9.58 -3.62
CA ASP A 26 -13.20 9.77 -3.80
C ASP A 26 -13.97 8.62 -3.18
N GLY A 27 -15.28 8.76 -3.11
CA GLY A 27 -16.17 7.76 -2.60
C GLY A 27 -17.00 7.09 -3.71
N PRO A 28 -17.79 6.08 -3.34
CA PRO A 28 -18.72 5.46 -4.27
C PRO A 28 -19.88 6.41 -4.58
N GLU A 29 -20.53 6.20 -5.72
CA GLU A 29 -21.61 7.07 -6.19
C GLU A 29 -22.82 7.09 -5.23
N ASP A 30 -23.13 5.97 -4.61
CA ASP A 30 -24.23 5.85 -3.65
C ASP A 30 -24.00 6.61 -2.33
N LEU A 31 -22.77 7.04 -2.05
CA LEU A 31 -22.41 7.83 -0.88
C LEU A 31 -21.96 9.24 -1.21
N GLY A 32 -22.36 9.75 -2.37
CA GLY A 32 -22.08 11.12 -2.78
C GLY A 32 -20.78 11.30 -3.54
N GLY A 33 -20.09 10.22 -3.88
CA GLY A 33 -18.88 10.27 -4.67
C GLY A 33 -19.15 10.11 -6.16
N ARG A 34 -18.09 10.21 -6.95
CA ARG A 34 -18.14 10.01 -8.41
C ARG A 34 -17.22 8.89 -8.84
N ASN A 35 -16.63 8.18 -7.90
CA ASN A 35 -15.68 7.11 -8.15
C ASN A 35 -14.51 7.56 -9.04
N MET A 36 -14.01 8.75 -8.80
CA MET A 36 -12.92 9.35 -9.57
C MET A 36 -11.54 9.04 -9.00
N GLY A 37 -11.46 8.29 -7.92
CA GLY A 37 -10.22 7.91 -7.28
C GLY A 37 -10.45 6.84 -6.22
N PRO A 38 -9.36 6.29 -5.66
CA PRO A 38 -9.48 5.31 -4.59
C PRO A 38 -10.07 5.93 -3.33
N ARG A 39 -10.65 5.09 -2.48
CA ARG A 39 -11.13 5.48 -1.15
C ARG A 39 -9.91 5.77 -0.25
N PRO A 40 -10.04 6.67 0.73
CA PRO A 40 -8.95 6.94 1.67
C PRO A 40 -8.41 5.67 2.35
N MET A 41 -9.28 4.75 2.75
CA MET A 41 -8.85 3.49 3.35
C MET A 41 -8.07 2.60 2.37
N GLU A 42 -8.46 2.61 1.10
CA GLU A 42 -7.70 1.92 0.05
C GLU A 42 -6.30 2.50 -0.12
N MET A 43 -6.17 3.82 0.02
CA MET A 43 -4.86 4.48 -0.04
C MET A 43 -3.93 4.00 1.08
N LEU A 44 -4.47 3.73 2.25
CA LEU A 44 -3.69 3.16 3.35
C LEU A 44 -3.15 1.78 2.99
N LEU A 45 -3.95 0.94 2.32
CA LEU A 45 -3.51 -0.37 1.86
C LEU A 45 -2.45 -0.26 0.77
N LEU A 46 -2.64 0.65 -0.18
CA LEU A 46 -1.67 0.89 -1.24
C LEU A 46 -0.33 1.35 -0.66
N GLY A 47 -0.38 2.28 0.29
CA GLY A 47 0.82 2.77 0.96
C GLY A 47 1.52 1.69 1.77
N THR A 48 0.76 0.90 2.52
CA THR A 48 1.30 -0.20 3.32
C THR A 48 1.98 -1.23 2.43
N GLY A 49 1.32 -1.65 1.35
CA GLY A 49 1.88 -2.59 0.39
C GLY A 49 3.11 -2.03 -0.31
N GLY A 50 3.09 -0.75 -0.66
CA GLY A 50 4.21 -0.07 -1.29
C GLY A 50 5.43 0.00 -0.39
N CYS A 51 5.25 0.37 0.87
CA CYS A 51 6.34 0.41 1.84
C CYS A 51 6.97 -0.97 2.06
N ALA A 52 6.14 -1.99 2.26
CA ALA A 52 6.62 -3.34 2.48
C ALA A 52 7.37 -3.87 1.26
N SER A 53 6.84 -3.63 0.07
CA SER A 53 7.48 -4.05 -1.18
C SER A 53 8.83 -3.37 -1.40
N TYR A 54 8.90 -2.07 -1.09
CA TYR A 54 10.15 -1.33 -1.18
C TYR A 54 11.21 -1.95 -0.26
N ASP A 55 10.84 -2.27 0.98
CA ASP A 55 11.76 -2.89 1.93
C ASP A 55 12.21 -4.28 1.49
N VAL A 56 11.29 -5.11 1.00
CA VAL A 56 11.60 -6.45 0.49
C VAL A 56 12.58 -6.35 -0.67
N LEU A 57 12.29 -5.48 -1.63
CA LEU A 57 13.15 -5.30 -2.80
C LEU A 57 14.54 -4.79 -2.41
N SER A 58 14.60 -3.84 -1.48
CA SER A 58 15.87 -3.29 -1.00
C SER A 58 16.72 -4.37 -0.34
N MET A 59 16.13 -5.21 0.52
CA MET A 59 16.84 -6.31 1.17
C MET A 59 17.34 -7.35 0.18
N LEU A 60 16.53 -7.70 -0.82
CA LEU A 60 16.91 -8.68 -1.84
C LEU A 60 18.04 -8.16 -2.72
N ARG A 61 18.04 -6.88 -3.06
CA ARG A 61 19.13 -6.26 -3.80
C ARG A 61 20.44 -6.24 -3.01
N LYS A 62 20.37 -5.94 -1.73
CA LYS A 62 21.53 -5.97 -0.84
C LYS A 62 22.09 -7.38 -0.67
N SER A 63 21.25 -8.39 -0.74
CA SER A 63 21.63 -9.79 -0.71
C SER A 63 22.07 -10.32 -2.08
N ARG A 64 22.16 -9.43 -3.08
CA ARG A 64 22.56 -9.74 -4.45
C ARG A 64 21.62 -10.74 -5.14
N GLN A 65 20.37 -10.75 -4.79
CA GLN A 65 19.36 -11.54 -5.47
C GLN A 65 18.94 -10.83 -6.77
N GLN A 66 18.78 -11.58 -7.84
CA GLN A 66 18.37 -11.01 -9.12
C GLN A 66 16.85 -11.02 -9.23
N VAL A 67 16.23 -9.93 -8.79
CA VAL A 67 14.78 -9.77 -8.85
C VAL A 67 14.39 -9.19 -10.20
N VAL A 68 13.44 -9.85 -10.86
CA VAL A 68 12.88 -9.40 -12.14
C VAL A 68 11.57 -8.68 -11.92
N ASP A 69 10.76 -9.16 -10.97
CA ASP A 69 9.45 -8.59 -10.68
C ASP A 69 9.10 -8.81 -9.22
N CYS A 70 8.28 -7.91 -8.68
CA CYS A 70 7.80 -8.01 -7.31
C CYS A 70 6.38 -7.47 -7.26
N ARG A 71 5.46 -8.28 -6.75
CA ARG A 71 4.07 -7.90 -6.58
C ARG A 71 3.63 -8.26 -5.16
N VAL A 72 2.81 -7.41 -4.56
CA VAL A 72 2.15 -7.73 -3.29
C VAL A 72 0.64 -7.58 -3.46
N GLU A 73 -0.08 -8.59 -3.01
CA GLU A 73 -1.52 -8.56 -2.95
C GLU A 73 -1.90 -8.30 -1.49
N VAL A 74 -2.69 -7.26 -1.26
CA VAL A 74 -3.04 -6.83 0.08
C VAL A 74 -4.54 -6.98 0.29
N GLU A 75 -4.91 -7.71 1.33
CA GLU A 75 -6.30 -7.86 1.75
C GLU A 75 -6.43 -7.38 3.19
N ALA A 76 -7.55 -6.77 3.50
CA ALA A 76 -7.78 -6.24 4.83
C ALA A 76 -9.21 -6.47 5.29
N GLU A 77 -9.37 -6.62 6.59
CA GLU A 77 -10.67 -6.67 7.25
C GLU A 77 -10.82 -5.39 8.08
N ARG A 78 -12.03 -4.86 8.09
CA ARG A 78 -12.36 -3.64 8.84
C ARG A 78 -13.31 -3.96 9.99
N ALA A 79 -13.21 -3.18 11.06
CA ALA A 79 -14.15 -3.27 12.16
C ALA A 79 -15.57 -2.88 11.70
N ASP A 80 -16.58 -3.60 12.20
CA ASP A 80 -17.98 -3.26 11.96
C ASP A 80 -18.43 -2.22 12.99
N ALA A 81 -17.81 -1.05 12.91
CA ALA A 81 -18.00 0.03 13.87
C ALA A 81 -17.60 1.36 13.22
N VAL A 82 -17.84 2.46 13.93
CA VAL A 82 -17.39 3.79 13.51
C VAL A 82 -16.45 4.35 14.57
N PRO A 83 -15.18 4.65 14.20
CA PRO A 83 -14.56 4.50 12.87
C PRO A 83 -14.29 3.04 12.51
N ALA A 84 -14.43 2.72 11.21
CA ALA A 84 -14.21 1.37 10.70
C ALA A 84 -12.73 1.13 10.43
N VAL A 85 -11.95 0.98 11.49
CA VAL A 85 -10.49 0.77 11.40
C VAL A 85 -10.17 -0.62 10.88
N PHE A 86 -8.96 -0.78 10.34
CA PHE A 86 -8.48 -2.11 9.94
C PHE A 86 -8.22 -2.97 11.18
N THR A 87 -8.79 -4.17 11.18
CA THR A 87 -8.57 -5.18 12.22
C THR A 87 -7.53 -6.20 11.80
N ARG A 88 -7.35 -6.37 10.49
CA ARG A 88 -6.40 -7.31 9.93
C ARG A 88 -5.96 -6.84 8.55
N ILE A 89 -4.65 -6.93 8.29
CA ILE A 89 -4.08 -6.70 6.96
C ILE A 89 -3.20 -7.90 6.63
N ALA A 90 -3.50 -8.55 5.51
CA ALA A 90 -2.73 -9.68 5.01
C ALA A 90 -2.04 -9.28 3.71
N MET A 91 -0.76 -9.59 3.58
CA MET A 91 0.01 -9.29 2.40
C MET A 91 0.61 -10.58 1.83
N HIS A 92 0.39 -10.80 0.55
CA HIS A 92 0.95 -11.92 -0.17
C HIS A 92 1.94 -11.40 -1.21
N PHE A 93 3.22 -11.74 -1.04
CA PHE A 93 4.29 -11.31 -1.92
C PHE A 93 4.54 -12.34 -3.01
N VAL A 94 4.64 -11.87 -4.25
CA VAL A 94 5.04 -12.69 -5.38
C VAL A 94 6.32 -12.07 -5.95
N VAL A 95 7.44 -12.73 -5.73
CA VAL A 95 8.75 -12.25 -6.17
C VAL A 95 9.26 -13.18 -7.26
N THR A 96 9.58 -12.60 -8.40
CA THR A 96 10.10 -13.34 -9.55
C THR A 96 11.52 -12.91 -9.82
N GLY A 97 12.39 -13.86 -10.10
CA GLY A 97 13.78 -13.56 -10.41
C GLY A 97 14.52 -14.78 -10.90
N VAL A 98 15.83 -14.60 -11.09
CA VAL A 98 16.72 -15.65 -11.59
C VAL A 98 17.55 -16.19 -10.42
N GLY A 99 17.44 -17.49 -10.17
CA GLY A 99 18.20 -18.15 -9.11
C GLY A 99 17.93 -17.63 -7.71
N LEU A 100 16.72 -17.17 -7.43
CA LEU A 100 16.34 -16.67 -6.11
C LEU A 100 16.45 -17.77 -5.05
N LYS A 101 17.02 -17.39 -3.92
CA LYS A 101 17.05 -18.29 -2.75
C LYS A 101 15.79 -18.06 -1.92
N GLU A 102 15.00 -19.09 -1.76
CA GLU A 102 13.74 -19.03 -1.01
C GLU A 102 13.95 -18.49 0.42
N SER A 103 15.03 -18.91 1.07
CA SER A 103 15.37 -18.44 2.42
C SER A 103 15.60 -16.94 2.48
N GLN A 104 16.19 -16.34 1.46
CA GLN A 104 16.44 -14.90 1.40
C GLN A 104 15.14 -14.13 1.17
N VAL A 105 14.28 -14.64 0.30
CA VAL A 105 12.96 -14.02 0.05
C VAL A 105 12.10 -14.06 1.31
N LYS A 106 12.04 -15.22 1.96
CA LYS A 106 11.29 -15.39 3.20
C LYS A 106 11.78 -14.44 4.30
N ARG A 107 13.09 -14.33 4.45
CA ARG A 107 13.69 -13.42 5.44
C ARG A 107 13.33 -11.96 5.15
N ALA A 108 13.42 -11.53 3.89
CA ALA A 108 13.10 -10.16 3.50
C ALA A 108 11.62 -9.84 3.81
N VAL A 109 10.71 -10.75 3.49
CA VAL A 109 9.28 -10.58 3.77
C VAL A 109 9.03 -10.51 5.28
N GLU A 110 9.62 -11.40 6.06
CA GLU A 110 9.45 -11.41 7.51
C GLU A 110 9.98 -10.13 8.16
N LEU A 111 11.15 -9.65 7.73
CA LEU A 111 11.74 -8.43 8.27
C LEU A 111 10.92 -7.19 7.90
N SER A 112 10.34 -7.15 6.71
CA SER A 112 9.49 -6.02 6.31
C SER A 112 8.22 -5.95 7.15
N ALA A 113 7.70 -7.07 7.60
CA ALA A 113 6.49 -7.14 8.42
C ALA A 113 6.71 -6.71 9.88
N GLU A 114 7.95 -6.69 10.34
CA GLU A 114 8.29 -6.29 11.72
C GLU A 114 8.32 -4.77 11.91
N LYS A 115 8.21 -4.02 10.86
CA LYS A 115 8.16 -2.56 10.90
C LYS A 115 6.71 -2.09 10.92
#